data_670fb02e7e307c0c3860ccef83b9190b
#
_entry.id   670fb02e7e307c0c3860ccef83b9190b
#
_cell.length_a   1.000
_cell.length_b   1.000
_cell.length_c   1.000
_cell.angle_alpha   90.00
_cell.angle_beta   90.00
_cell.angle_gamma   90.00
#
_symmetry.space_group_name_H-M   'P 1'
#
loop_
_entity.id
_entity.type
_entity.pdbx_description
1 polymer ?
#
loop_
_entity_poly.entity_id
_entity_poly.type
_entity_poly.pdbx_seq_one_letter_code
_entity_poly.pdbx_strand_id
1 'polypeptide(L)'
;ALKKAKAIYSMFGSFYMSYNSGPTIEPEWNVKCDIDAARKFTSSGANIIYAGLDITAIVKLDKTKRDKLFMRHSPVTDMLEGLYVLWGNETPTLFDPVAIGMVLYPDLFKTKKVHVSIDAIGNTIIDTTKPANAEVGVYINTNEFINRLMKTYMQQNLER
;
A
#
# COMPACT_ATOMS: atom_id res chain seq x y z
N ALA A 1 -0.07 -6.43 -23.37
CA ALA A 1 -0.73 -6.89 -22.15
C ALA A 1 -1.21 -5.71 -21.29
N LEU A 2 -0.39 -4.71 -21.01
CA LEU A 2 -0.72 -3.54 -20.16
C LEU A 2 -1.95 -2.76 -20.64
N LYS A 3 -2.16 -2.63 -21.96
CA LYS A 3 -3.35 -1.94 -22.54
C LYS A 3 -4.69 -2.62 -22.21
N LYS A 4 -4.69 -3.86 -21.70
CA LYS A 4 -5.91 -4.58 -21.28
C LYS A 4 -6.28 -4.34 -19.82
N ALA A 5 -5.35 -3.86 -19.00
CA ALA A 5 -5.61 -3.51 -17.61
C ALA A 5 -6.35 -2.17 -17.53
N LYS A 6 -7.44 -2.12 -16.78
CA LYS A 6 -8.16 -0.86 -16.51
C LYS A 6 -7.30 0.09 -15.68
N ALA A 7 -6.65 -0.45 -14.66
CA ALA A 7 -5.70 0.23 -13.77
C ALA A 7 -4.79 -0.80 -13.10
N ILE A 8 -3.64 -0.34 -12.62
CA ILE A 8 -2.71 -1.11 -11.81
C ILE A 8 -2.54 -0.36 -10.48
N TYR A 9 -2.98 -0.99 -9.40
CA TYR A 9 -2.78 -0.48 -8.04
C TYR A 9 -1.51 -1.10 -7.47
N SER A 10 -0.58 -0.27 -7.03
CA SER A 10 0.74 -0.74 -6.58
C SER A 10 1.12 -0.12 -5.25
N MET A 11 1.50 -0.95 -4.28
CA MET A 11 2.21 -0.48 -3.10
C MET A 11 3.63 -0.09 -3.53
N PHE A 12 3.92 1.21 -3.56
CA PHE A 12 5.10 1.70 -4.25
C PHE A 12 5.37 3.17 -3.96
N GLY A 13 6.60 3.48 -3.60
CA GLY A 13 7.08 4.85 -3.55
C GLY A 13 6.79 5.61 -2.26
N SER A 14 7.44 6.77 -2.16
CA SER A 14 7.33 7.75 -1.10
C SER A 14 7.25 9.12 -1.76
N PHE A 15 6.10 9.78 -1.71
CA PHE A 15 5.85 11.00 -2.49
C PHE A 15 5.93 12.27 -1.65
N TYR A 16 5.49 12.20 -0.39
CA TYR A 16 5.50 13.30 0.57
C TYR A 16 5.88 12.83 1.98
N MET A 17 5.91 11.51 2.24
CA MET A 17 6.04 10.94 3.58
C MET A 17 7.01 9.75 3.58
N SER A 18 7.82 9.66 4.64
CA SER A 18 8.75 8.55 4.92
C SER A 18 8.09 7.40 5.69
N TYR A 19 8.81 6.29 5.89
CA TYR A 19 8.38 5.15 6.73
C TYR A 19 8.02 5.56 8.16
N ASN A 20 8.72 6.58 8.69
CA ASN A 20 8.44 7.10 10.03
C ASN A 20 7.35 8.18 10.05
N SER A 21 6.58 8.29 8.98
CA SER A 21 5.55 9.31 8.80
C SER A 21 6.05 10.76 8.89
N GLY A 22 7.35 10.96 8.66
CA GLY A 22 7.97 12.29 8.56
C GLY A 22 7.68 12.94 7.20
N PRO A 23 7.79 14.29 7.08
CA PRO A 23 7.44 15.04 5.88
C PRO A 23 8.57 15.04 4.83
N THR A 24 9.28 13.93 4.68
CA THR A 24 10.39 13.76 3.73
C THR A 24 10.17 12.50 2.91
N ILE A 25 10.61 12.51 1.65
CA ILE A 25 10.63 11.30 0.83
C ILE A 25 11.88 10.48 1.12
N GLU A 26 11.78 9.18 0.89
CA GLU A 26 12.90 8.26 0.97
C GLU A 26 12.75 7.14 -0.06
N PRO A 27 13.85 6.44 -0.45
CA PRO A 27 13.77 5.29 -1.34
C PRO A 27 12.91 4.19 -0.71
N GLU A 28 11.69 4.02 -1.21
CA GLU A 28 10.79 2.97 -0.74
C GLU A 28 11.30 1.59 -1.20
N TRP A 29 11.09 0.56 -0.36
CA TRP A 29 11.68 -0.77 -0.52
C TRP A 29 11.43 -1.40 -1.88
N ASN A 30 10.17 -1.41 -2.36
CA ASN A 30 9.84 -2.01 -3.65
C ASN A 30 10.51 -1.29 -4.82
N VAL A 31 10.62 0.04 -4.74
CA VAL A 31 11.38 0.84 -5.72
C VAL A 31 12.87 0.52 -5.67
N LYS A 32 13.42 0.46 -4.45
CA LYS A 32 14.84 0.27 -4.21
C LYS A 32 15.34 -1.11 -4.59
N CYS A 33 14.48 -2.14 -4.51
CA CYS A 33 14.84 -3.51 -4.86
C CYS A 33 15.24 -3.66 -6.34
N ASP A 34 14.61 -2.90 -7.25
CA ASP A 34 14.97 -2.87 -8.67
C ASP A 34 14.57 -1.53 -9.29
N ILE A 35 15.49 -0.56 -9.20
CA ILE A 35 15.28 0.81 -9.67
C ILE A 35 15.02 0.86 -11.18
N ASP A 36 15.68 0.01 -11.97
CA ASP A 36 15.52 0.01 -13.42
C ASP A 36 14.16 -0.57 -13.84
N ALA A 37 13.71 -1.63 -13.18
CA ALA A 37 12.37 -2.17 -13.40
C ALA A 37 11.30 -1.14 -12.94
N ALA A 38 11.50 -0.48 -11.81
CA ALA A 38 10.63 0.55 -11.30
C ALA A 38 10.48 1.74 -12.28
N ARG A 39 11.58 2.20 -12.88
CA ARG A 39 11.57 3.23 -13.93
C ARG A 39 10.77 2.79 -15.16
N LYS A 40 11.03 1.57 -15.64
CA LYS A 40 10.30 0.99 -16.80
C LYS A 40 8.81 0.88 -16.50
N PHE A 41 8.45 0.44 -15.31
CA PHE A 41 7.06 0.34 -14.86
C PHE A 41 6.39 1.73 -14.86
N THR A 42 6.99 2.71 -14.21
CA THR A 42 6.46 4.08 -14.10
C THR A 42 6.31 4.77 -15.47
N SER A 43 7.22 4.49 -16.42
CA SER A 43 7.19 5.04 -17.77
C SER A 43 6.39 4.19 -18.79
N SER A 44 5.74 3.12 -18.36
CA SER A 44 5.09 2.14 -19.25
C SER A 44 3.86 2.65 -20.00
N GLY A 45 3.30 3.80 -19.62
CA GLY A 45 2.04 4.34 -20.15
C GLY A 45 0.80 3.59 -19.67
N ALA A 46 0.93 2.70 -18.67
CA ALA A 46 -0.22 2.10 -18.00
C ALA A 46 -0.93 3.12 -17.10
N ASN A 47 -2.20 2.90 -16.82
CA ASN A 47 -2.92 3.64 -15.80
C ASN A 47 -2.50 3.13 -14.42
N ILE A 48 -1.59 3.82 -13.76
CA ILE A 48 -0.98 3.39 -12.49
C ILE A 48 -1.51 4.25 -11.35
N ILE A 49 -1.91 3.60 -10.27
CA ILE A 49 -2.34 4.24 -9.03
C ILE A 49 -1.45 3.71 -7.91
N TYR A 50 -0.68 4.61 -7.31
CA TYR A 50 0.28 4.28 -6.26
C TYR A 50 -0.32 4.42 -4.86
N ALA A 51 -0.24 3.35 -4.08
CA ALA A 51 -0.38 3.37 -2.64
C ALA A 51 1.02 3.58 -2.02
N GLY A 52 1.49 4.81 -1.99
CA GLY A 52 2.79 5.17 -1.43
C GLY A 52 2.83 5.13 0.10
N LEU A 53 4.01 5.37 0.67
CA LEU A 53 4.18 5.50 2.12
C LEU A 53 3.23 6.54 2.71
N ASP A 54 2.84 7.52 1.93
CA ASP A 54 1.93 8.62 2.25
C ASP A 54 0.60 8.17 2.85
N ILE A 55 0.11 7.01 2.43
CA ILE A 55 -1.16 6.44 2.91
C ILE A 55 -0.97 5.06 3.54
N THR A 56 0.18 4.44 3.42
CA THR A 56 0.43 3.08 3.92
C THR A 56 1.18 3.07 5.26
N ALA A 57 2.18 3.93 5.44
CA ALA A 57 3.01 3.95 6.65
C ALA A 57 2.24 4.25 7.95
N ILE A 58 1.10 4.92 7.84
CA ILE A 58 0.24 5.28 8.97
C ILE A 58 -0.79 4.20 9.33
N VAL A 59 -0.94 3.16 8.50
CA VAL A 59 -1.96 2.11 8.70
C VAL A 59 -1.34 0.95 9.48
N LYS A 60 -1.61 0.91 10.78
CA LYS A 60 -1.04 -0.08 11.69
C LYS A 60 -2.10 -0.95 12.34
N LEU A 61 -1.83 -2.25 12.41
CA LEU A 61 -2.71 -3.19 13.11
C LEU A 61 -2.27 -3.32 14.57
N ASP A 62 -2.94 -2.60 15.47
CA ASP A 62 -2.63 -2.59 16.91
C ASP A 62 -2.85 -3.97 17.56
N LYS A 63 -2.30 -4.13 18.78
CA LYS A 63 -2.37 -5.39 19.52
C LYS A 63 -3.80 -5.87 19.74
N THR A 64 -4.71 -4.98 20.10
CA THR A 64 -6.12 -5.35 20.38
C THR A 64 -6.80 -5.96 19.16
N LYS A 65 -6.56 -5.40 17.99
CA LYS A 65 -7.11 -5.92 16.73
C LYS A 65 -6.44 -7.21 16.31
N ARG A 66 -5.12 -7.33 16.50
CA ARG A 66 -4.39 -8.59 16.22
C ARG A 66 -4.88 -9.72 17.10
N ASP A 67 -4.99 -9.50 18.40
CA ASP A 67 -5.49 -10.51 19.34
C ASP A 67 -6.88 -10.99 18.93
N LYS A 68 -7.78 -10.06 18.62
CA LYS A 68 -9.12 -10.38 18.12
C LYS A 68 -9.09 -11.19 16.82
N LEU A 69 -8.18 -10.86 15.91
CA LEU A 69 -8.01 -11.58 14.65
C LEU A 69 -7.54 -13.01 14.87
N PHE A 70 -6.51 -13.21 15.69
CA PHE A 70 -5.92 -14.52 15.96
C PHE A 70 -6.86 -15.41 16.78
N MET A 71 -7.59 -14.86 17.73
CA MET A 71 -8.64 -15.60 18.47
C MET A 71 -9.82 -16.09 17.61
N ARG A 72 -9.89 -15.70 16.34
CA ARG A 72 -10.95 -16.18 15.43
C ARG A 72 -10.76 -17.65 15.03
N HIS A 73 -9.52 -18.15 15.02
CA HIS A 73 -9.17 -19.53 14.67
C HIS A 73 -9.80 -20.04 13.37
N SER A 74 -9.65 -19.26 12.30
CA SER A 74 -9.98 -19.68 10.94
C SER A 74 -8.69 -20.00 10.15
N PRO A 75 -8.76 -20.77 9.05
CA PRO A 75 -7.56 -21.06 8.25
C PRO A 75 -6.78 -19.80 7.83
N VAL A 76 -7.48 -18.71 7.52
CA VAL A 76 -6.85 -17.44 7.14
C VAL A 76 -6.19 -16.76 8.34
N THR A 77 -6.88 -16.68 9.48
CA THR A 77 -6.35 -16.00 10.67
C THR A 77 -5.21 -16.78 11.32
N ASP A 78 -5.28 -18.12 11.32
CA ASP A 78 -4.20 -18.99 11.81
C ASP A 78 -2.93 -18.83 10.94
N MET A 79 -3.10 -18.72 9.60
CA MET A 79 -1.99 -18.43 8.68
C MET A 79 -1.38 -17.06 8.95
N LEU A 80 -2.21 -16.04 9.14
CA LEU A 80 -1.74 -14.66 9.44
C LEU A 80 -1.00 -14.62 10.77
N GLU A 81 -1.44 -15.35 11.79
CA GLU A 81 -0.74 -15.45 13.07
C GLU A 81 0.64 -16.07 12.89
N GLY A 82 0.74 -17.19 12.14
CA GLY A 82 2.02 -17.83 11.84
C GLY A 82 2.99 -16.89 11.13
N LEU A 83 2.52 -16.15 10.11
CA LEU A 83 3.32 -15.17 9.39
C LEU A 83 3.73 -13.99 10.29
N TYR A 84 2.84 -13.54 11.18
CA TYR A 84 3.15 -12.50 12.15
C TYR A 84 4.27 -12.92 13.12
N VAL A 85 4.23 -14.14 13.63
CA VAL A 85 5.28 -14.68 14.51
C VAL A 85 6.63 -14.72 13.78
N LEU A 86 6.64 -15.17 12.51
CA LEU A 86 7.87 -15.22 11.70
C LEU A 86 8.42 -13.83 11.38
N TRP A 87 7.55 -12.84 11.18
CA TRP A 87 7.95 -11.46 10.90
C TRP A 87 8.63 -10.78 12.08
N GLY A 88 8.24 -11.10 13.32
CA GLY A 88 8.98 -10.76 14.53
C GLY A 88 8.92 -9.32 15.01
N ASN A 89 8.05 -8.47 14.43
CA ASN A 89 7.86 -7.09 14.88
C ASN A 89 6.54 -6.92 15.64
N GLU A 90 6.51 -6.01 16.59
CA GLU A 90 5.37 -5.88 17.50
C GLU A 90 4.11 -5.39 16.81
N THR A 91 4.22 -4.37 15.95
CA THR A 91 3.05 -3.76 15.31
C THR A 91 3.21 -3.70 13.80
N PRO A 92 2.51 -4.57 13.06
CA PRO A 92 2.60 -4.58 11.61
C PRO A 92 1.98 -3.32 10.99
N THR A 93 2.67 -2.77 10.01
CA THR A 93 2.15 -1.76 9.08
C THR A 93 1.55 -2.48 7.88
N LEU A 94 0.34 -2.09 7.51
CA LEU A 94 -0.46 -2.76 6.48
C LEU A 94 -0.20 -2.15 5.10
N PHE A 95 1.02 -2.28 4.58
CA PHE A 95 1.42 -1.68 3.31
C PHE A 95 0.56 -2.20 2.13
N ASP A 96 0.70 -3.46 1.77
CA ASP A 96 0.04 -4.06 0.60
C ASP A 96 -1.50 -4.14 0.74
N PRO A 97 -2.07 -4.42 1.92
CA PRO A 97 -3.52 -4.37 2.10
C PRO A 97 -4.14 -3.03 1.74
N VAL A 98 -3.42 -1.91 1.89
CA VAL A 98 -3.91 -0.58 1.51
C VAL A 98 -4.06 -0.46 0.00
N ALA A 99 -3.12 -0.98 -0.80
CA ALA A 99 -3.24 -0.97 -2.25
C ALA A 99 -4.47 -1.75 -2.75
N ILE A 100 -4.74 -2.90 -2.13
CA ILE A 100 -5.96 -3.68 -2.41
C ILE A 100 -7.21 -2.91 -1.94
N GLY A 101 -7.11 -2.24 -0.81
CA GLY A 101 -8.18 -1.39 -0.27
C GLY A 101 -8.61 -0.27 -1.20
N MET A 102 -7.69 0.32 -1.94
CA MET A 102 -8.02 1.35 -2.94
C MET A 102 -8.94 0.81 -4.05
N VAL A 103 -8.86 -0.48 -4.36
CA VAL A 103 -9.76 -1.15 -5.32
C VAL A 103 -11.12 -1.45 -4.68
N LEU A 104 -11.12 -2.00 -3.46
CA LEU A 104 -12.31 -2.53 -2.80
C LEU A 104 -13.16 -1.43 -2.13
N TYR A 105 -12.52 -0.38 -1.63
CA TYR A 105 -13.12 0.69 -0.82
C TYR A 105 -12.68 2.08 -1.31
N PRO A 106 -12.91 2.43 -2.59
CA PRO A 106 -12.39 3.68 -3.17
C PRO A 106 -12.90 4.93 -2.45
N ASP A 107 -14.05 4.83 -1.77
CA ASP A 107 -14.65 5.90 -0.96
C ASP A 107 -13.79 6.32 0.26
N LEU A 108 -12.84 5.48 0.68
CA LEU A 108 -11.96 5.76 1.81
C LEU A 108 -10.69 6.52 1.42
N PHE A 109 -10.44 6.73 0.15
CA PHE A 109 -9.18 7.26 -0.37
C PHE A 109 -9.38 8.54 -1.17
N LYS A 110 -8.33 9.38 -1.18
CA LYS A 110 -8.20 10.47 -2.17
C LYS A 110 -6.89 10.28 -2.93
N THR A 111 -6.93 10.50 -4.23
CA THR A 111 -5.76 10.44 -5.12
C THR A 111 -5.49 11.81 -5.74
N LYS A 112 -4.28 11.99 -6.23
CA LYS A 112 -3.86 13.17 -6.99
C LYS A 112 -3.12 12.70 -8.25
N LYS A 113 -3.49 13.24 -9.40
CA LYS A 113 -2.76 13.04 -10.66
C LYS A 113 -1.46 13.83 -10.65
N VAL A 114 -0.36 13.16 -10.92
CA VAL A 114 0.98 13.74 -10.88
C VAL A 114 1.87 13.10 -11.95
N HIS A 115 2.95 13.80 -12.32
CA HIS A 115 4.04 13.16 -13.05
C HIS A 115 5.04 12.60 -12.05
N VAL A 116 5.28 11.29 -12.12
CA VAL A 116 6.24 10.57 -11.28
C VAL A 116 7.43 10.16 -12.12
N SER A 117 8.63 10.39 -11.59
CA SER A 117 9.90 9.84 -12.08
C SER A 117 10.68 9.22 -10.93
N ILE A 118 11.71 8.43 -11.23
CA ILE A 118 12.53 7.74 -10.21
C ILE A 118 13.98 8.17 -10.40
N ASP A 119 14.59 8.69 -9.36
CA ASP A 119 15.98 9.14 -9.38
C ASP A 119 17.01 7.98 -9.31
N ALA A 120 18.29 8.30 -9.24
CA ALA A 120 19.38 7.33 -9.26
C ALA A 120 19.44 6.43 -8.01
N ILE A 121 18.86 6.87 -6.90
CA ILE A 121 18.91 6.16 -5.62
C ILE A 121 17.55 5.54 -5.22
N GLY A 122 16.52 5.70 -6.09
CA GLY A 122 15.21 5.09 -5.90
C GLY A 122 14.17 5.99 -5.20
N ASN A 123 14.39 7.30 -5.10
CA ASN A 123 13.32 8.20 -4.69
C ASN A 123 12.31 8.38 -5.82
N THR A 124 11.04 8.45 -5.44
CA THR A 124 9.95 8.79 -6.35
C THR A 124 9.73 10.32 -6.33
N ILE A 125 10.05 10.95 -7.45
CA ILE A 125 10.04 12.41 -7.59
C ILE A 125 8.77 12.85 -8.33
N ILE A 126 8.05 13.82 -7.76
CA ILE A 126 6.94 14.48 -8.44
C ILE A 126 7.46 15.67 -9.24
N ASP A 127 7.15 15.70 -10.53
CA ASP A 127 7.45 16.81 -11.45
C ASP A 127 6.14 17.52 -11.84
N THR A 128 5.92 18.69 -11.28
CA THR A 128 4.71 19.48 -11.54
C THR A 128 4.73 20.20 -12.88
N THR A 129 5.84 20.18 -13.58
CA THR A 129 5.99 20.84 -14.90
C THR A 129 5.58 19.95 -16.07
N LYS A 130 5.40 18.65 -15.82
CA LYS A 130 5.06 17.65 -16.82
C LYS A 130 3.62 17.15 -16.71
N PRO A 131 3.03 16.68 -17.83
CA PRO A 131 1.74 16.01 -17.79
C PRO A 131 1.76 14.80 -16.84
N ALA A 132 0.67 14.59 -16.11
CA ALA A 132 0.55 13.45 -15.19
C ALA A 132 0.68 12.12 -15.94
N ASN A 133 1.46 11.18 -15.37
CA ASN A 133 1.62 9.81 -15.85
C ASN A 133 1.11 8.76 -14.84
N ALA A 134 0.70 9.19 -13.65
CA ALA A 134 0.16 8.32 -12.61
C ALA A 134 -0.80 9.07 -11.68
N GLU A 135 -1.47 8.33 -10.81
CA GLU A 135 -2.15 8.86 -9.62
C GLU A 135 -1.43 8.39 -8.37
N VAL A 136 -1.36 9.24 -7.34
CA VAL A 136 -0.80 8.89 -6.02
C VAL A 136 -1.87 9.05 -4.95
N GLY A 137 -1.94 8.10 -4.03
CA GLY A 137 -2.79 8.19 -2.85
C GLY A 137 -2.26 9.28 -1.92
N VAL A 138 -3.13 10.23 -1.53
CA VAL A 138 -2.77 11.37 -0.66
C VAL A 138 -3.57 11.40 0.64
N TYR A 139 -4.59 10.57 0.74
CA TYR A 139 -5.43 10.47 1.94
C TYR A 139 -6.04 9.07 2.06
N ILE A 140 -6.17 8.59 3.28
CA ILE A 140 -6.92 7.39 3.67
C ILE A 140 -7.69 7.65 4.96
N ASN A 141 -8.94 7.19 5.01
CA ASN A 141 -9.66 7.04 6.27
C ASN A 141 -9.21 5.76 6.98
N THR A 142 -8.10 5.86 7.74
CA THR A 142 -7.41 4.71 8.35
C THR A 142 -8.31 3.90 9.27
N ASN A 143 -9.13 4.56 10.09
CA ASN A 143 -9.99 3.87 11.05
C ASN A 143 -11.05 3.02 10.33
N GLU A 144 -11.72 3.60 9.35
CA GLU A 144 -12.74 2.89 8.60
C GLU A 144 -12.14 1.80 7.71
N PHE A 145 -10.95 2.05 7.13
CA PHE A 145 -10.22 1.02 6.38
C PHE A 145 -9.93 -0.21 7.25
N ILE A 146 -9.36 -0.01 8.44
CA ILE A 146 -9.06 -1.11 9.36
C ILE A 146 -10.35 -1.82 9.79
N ASN A 147 -11.43 -1.09 10.06
CA ASN A 147 -12.72 -1.69 10.41
C ASN A 147 -13.24 -2.61 9.29
N ARG A 148 -13.23 -2.16 8.03
CA ARG A 148 -13.65 -2.98 6.89
C ARG A 148 -12.74 -4.18 6.65
N LEU A 149 -11.43 -4.00 6.79
CA LEU A 149 -10.45 -5.08 6.67
C LEU A 149 -10.69 -6.15 7.74
N MET A 150 -10.83 -5.74 9.01
CA MET A 150 -11.12 -6.64 10.12
C MET A 150 -12.43 -7.39 9.89
N LYS A 151 -13.48 -6.70 9.43
CA LYS A 151 -14.75 -7.34 9.09
C LYS A 151 -14.56 -8.41 8.02
N THR A 152 -13.79 -8.14 6.98
CA THR A 152 -13.50 -9.07 5.90
C THR A 152 -12.80 -10.34 6.43
N TYR A 153 -11.76 -10.19 7.26
CA TYR A 153 -11.06 -11.33 7.84
C TYR A 153 -11.92 -12.12 8.82
N MET A 154 -12.71 -11.43 9.65
CA MET A 154 -13.57 -12.08 10.65
C MET A 154 -14.77 -12.82 10.04
N GLN A 155 -15.18 -12.47 8.82
CA GLN A 155 -16.31 -13.09 8.12
C GLN A 155 -15.88 -14.21 7.15
N GLN A 156 -14.61 -14.50 7.00
CA GLN A 156 -14.15 -15.60 6.15
C GLN A 156 -14.60 -16.95 6.73
N ASN A 157 -15.38 -17.68 5.94
CA ASN A 157 -15.86 -19.04 6.24
C ASN A 157 -15.15 -20.03 5.32
N LEU A 158 -13.82 -20.04 5.36
CA LEU A 158 -13.08 -21.10 4.67
C LEU A 158 -13.15 -22.35 5.54
N GLU A 159 -13.77 -23.40 5.01
CA GLU A 159 -13.75 -24.71 5.63
C GLU A 159 -12.33 -25.29 5.60
N ARG A 160 -11.98 -26.06 6.62
CA ARG A 160 -10.71 -26.77 6.71
C ARG A 160 -10.73 -28.05 5.90
#